data_39c6f92d2abafd5de7539fe4ab8f26b5
#
_entry.id   39c6f92d2abafd5de7539fe4ab8f26b5
#
_cell.length_a   1.000
_cell.length_b   1.000
_cell.length_c   1.000
_cell.angle_alpha   90.00
_cell.angle_beta   90.00
_cell.angle_gamma   90.00
#
_symmetry.space_group_name_H-M   'P 1'
#
loop_
_entity.id
_entity.type
_entity.pdbx_description
1 polymer ?
#
loop_
_entity_poly.entity_id
_entity_poly.type
_entity_poly.pdbx_seq_one_letter_code
_entity_poly.pdbx_strand_id
1 'polypeptide(L)'
;MGITGQIKQISSLTLDLFIKDPFLVDAFFDAQWLPESPYWQGRSNATVFEKMKQDARKIFGKLPERQGLSRFIFRNRQKWKYTYDWQALEKHFLAEWATPELDLDKSWQELTFLLAGYIAAYYNMPQGKIPELIVEKGYKKDFLPFLVIKGSQWDGKPLVNAFGAGKEIGYETGYGPVRYLFAGDEVGQILDGLLELSEEGFKNRFLQESQKPNPVHWLNWADEELLEYMVDYYNEIVDYYKSAVSNQKALLLYLI
;
A
#
# COMPACT_ATOMS: atom_id res chain seq x y z
N MET A 1 1.48 5.48 17.93
CA MET A 1 1.71 5.42 16.48
C MET A 1 0.75 4.39 15.92
N GLY A 2 0.02 4.69 14.84
CA GLY A 2 -0.87 3.73 14.17
C GLY A 2 -0.19 3.21 12.91
N ILE A 3 -0.63 2.06 12.42
CA ILE A 3 -0.19 1.47 11.17
C ILE A 3 -0.97 2.13 10.04
N THR A 4 -0.28 2.65 9.04
CA THR A 4 -0.89 3.28 7.87
C THR A 4 -0.77 2.41 6.64
N GLY A 5 -1.78 2.45 5.78
CA GLY A 5 -1.82 1.71 4.52
C GLY A 5 -1.37 2.59 3.37
N GLN A 6 -0.48 2.06 2.52
CA GLN A 6 0.09 2.80 1.40
C GLN A 6 -0.11 2.06 0.09
N ILE A 7 -0.45 2.79 -0.97
CA ILE A 7 -0.51 2.30 -2.35
C ILE A 7 0.44 3.14 -3.20
N LYS A 8 1.37 2.48 -3.90
CA LYS A 8 2.39 3.15 -4.72
C LYS A 8 2.34 2.67 -6.15
N GLN A 9 2.16 3.59 -7.09
CA GLN A 9 2.30 3.30 -8.53
C GLN A 9 3.77 3.15 -8.89
N ILE A 10 4.09 2.08 -9.60
CA ILE A 10 5.43 1.80 -10.15
C ILE A 10 5.33 1.33 -11.60
N SER A 11 6.42 1.45 -12.35
CA SER A 11 6.50 0.86 -13.68
C SER A 11 6.58 -0.66 -13.63
N SER A 12 6.16 -1.33 -14.71
CA SER A 12 6.34 -2.79 -14.83
C SER A 12 7.81 -3.19 -14.74
N LEU A 13 8.73 -2.35 -15.24
CA LEU A 13 10.16 -2.58 -15.10
C LEU A 13 10.61 -2.63 -13.64
N THR A 14 10.13 -1.70 -12.83
CA THR A 14 10.43 -1.69 -11.37
C THR A 14 9.85 -2.94 -10.70
N LEU A 15 8.64 -3.33 -11.06
CA LEU A 15 8.03 -4.55 -10.52
C LEU A 15 8.85 -5.80 -10.88
N ASP A 16 9.28 -5.93 -12.15
CA ASP A 16 10.11 -7.05 -12.60
C ASP A 16 11.45 -7.12 -11.84
N LEU A 17 12.05 -5.97 -11.54
CA LEU A 17 13.25 -5.89 -10.71
C LEU A 17 12.98 -6.42 -9.30
N PHE A 18 11.86 -6.05 -8.68
CA PHE A 18 11.50 -6.49 -7.32
C PHE A 18 11.15 -7.99 -7.26
N ILE A 19 10.44 -8.50 -8.27
CA ILE A 19 10.15 -9.94 -8.36
C ILE A 19 11.43 -10.76 -8.49
N LYS A 20 12.40 -10.23 -9.27
CA LYS A 20 13.70 -10.88 -9.47
C LYS A 20 14.59 -10.80 -8.22
N ASP A 21 14.59 -9.66 -7.54
CA ASP A 21 15.39 -9.40 -6.34
C ASP A 21 14.60 -8.55 -5.33
N PRO A 22 13.87 -9.19 -4.40
CA PRO A 22 13.04 -8.51 -3.41
C PRO A 22 13.78 -7.48 -2.54
N PHE A 23 15.10 -7.64 -2.35
CA PHE A 23 15.89 -6.69 -1.58
C PHE A 23 16.01 -5.30 -2.24
N LEU A 24 15.72 -5.19 -3.54
CA LEU A 24 15.67 -3.88 -4.20
C LEU A 24 14.52 -2.98 -3.69
N VAL A 25 13.51 -3.57 -3.05
CA VAL A 25 12.42 -2.81 -2.39
C VAL A 25 12.99 -1.93 -1.27
N ASP A 26 13.99 -2.41 -0.53
CA ASP A 26 14.70 -1.63 0.48
C ASP A 26 15.34 -0.38 -0.13
N ALA A 27 16.09 -0.58 -1.23
CA ALA A 27 16.76 0.51 -1.93
C ALA A 27 15.75 1.49 -2.57
N PHE A 28 14.59 1.00 -2.99
CA PHE A 28 13.52 1.84 -3.50
C PHE A 28 12.92 2.73 -2.42
N PHE A 29 12.61 2.18 -1.23
CA PHE A 29 12.13 2.98 -0.10
C PHE A 29 13.19 3.95 0.40
N ASP A 30 14.47 3.55 0.42
CA ASP A 30 15.56 4.44 0.78
C ASP A 30 15.69 5.61 -0.20
N ALA A 31 15.43 5.40 -1.50
CA ALA A 31 15.46 6.46 -2.50
C ALA A 31 14.39 7.56 -2.26
N GLN A 32 13.28 7.21 -1.63
CA GLN A 32 12.24 8.18 -1.21
C GLN A 32 12.83 9.30 -0.36
N TRP A 33 13.77 8.93 0.53
CA TRP A 33 14.32 9.83 1.55
C TRP A 33 15.56 10.61 1.09
N LEU A 34 16.05 10.38 -0.12
CA LEU A 34 17.16 11.15 -0.66
C LEU A 34 16.76 12.63 -0.82
N PRO A 35 17.69 13.58 -0.57
CA PRO A 35 17.39 15.02 -0.64
C PRO A 35 16.87 15.48 -2.00
N GLU A 36 17.28 14.82 -3.07
CA GLU A 36 16.86 15.06 -4.46
C GLU A 36 15.56 14.37 -4.85
N SER A 37 14.97 13.57 -3.97
CA SER A 37 13.76 12.81 -4.28
C SER A 37 12.58 13.74 -4.60
N PRO A 38 11.87 13.50 -5.71
CA PRO A 38 10.62 14.18 -6.03
C PRO A 38 9.53 13.99 -4.97
N TYR A 39 9.66 12.98 -4.12
CA TYR A 39 8.77 12.74 -2.98
C TYR A 39 8.57 13.99 -2.10
N TRP A 40 9.59 14.84 -2.00
CA TRP A 40 9.54 16.08 -1.23
C TRP A 40 8.79 17.22 -1.93
N GLN A 41 8.50 17.08 -3.24
CA GLN A 41 7.83 18.12 -4.01
C GLN A 41 6.31 18.07 -3.78
N GLY A 42 5.71 19.24 -3.60
CA GLY A 42 4.24 19.38 -3.52
C GLY A 42 3.61 19.06 -2.15
N ARG A 43 4.37 18.66 -1.14
CA ARG A 43 3.85 18.48 0.21
C ARG A 43 3.73 19.83 0.93
N SER A 44 2.52 20.17 1.38
CA SER A 44 2.14 21.52 1.83
C SER A 44 2.77 22.02 3.14
N ASN A 45 3.44 21.16 3.90
CA ASN A 45 4.11 21.52 5.15
C ASN A 45 5.59 21.84 4.93
N ALA A 46 5.87 22.86 4.11
CA ALA A 46 7.22 23.25 3.69
C ALA A 46 8.22 23.32 4.86
N THR A 47 7.83 23.83 6.02
CA THR A 47 8.74 23.97 7.17
C THR A 47 9.15 22.64 7.80
N VAL A 48 8.22 21.69 7.93
CA VAL A 48 8.49 20.35 8.47
C VAL A 48 9.34 19.57 7.48
N PHE A 49 9.01 19.63 6.19
CA PHE A 49 9.75 18.94 5.14
C PHE A 49 11.15 19.51 4.93
N GLU A 50 11.33 20.82 4.96
CA GLU A 50 12.67 21.40 4.90
C GLU A 50 13.52 20.99 6.10
N LYS A 51 12.93 20.87 7.29
CA LYS A 51 13.63 20.34 8.46
C LYS A 51 14.00 18.87 8.29
N MET A 52 13.06 18.02 7.83
CA MET A 52 13.33 16.60 7.57
C MET A 52 14.38 16.43 6.46
N LYS A 53 14.32 17.24 5.41
CA LYS A 53 15.31 17.30 4.33
C LYS A 53 16.69 17.73 4.84
N GLN A 54 16.74 18.70 5.76
CA GLN A 54 17.98 19.11 6.40
C GLN A 54 18.53 18.01 7.33
N ASP A 55 17.68 17.32 8.06
CA ASP A 55 18.09 16.23 8.93
C ASP A 55 18.53 15.00 8.11
N ALA A 56 17.83 14.68 7.02
CA ALA A 56 18.30 13.71 6.04
C ALA A 56 19.69 14.10 5.48
N ARG A 57 19.88 15.35 5.07
CA ARG A 57 21.19 15.86 4.63
C ARG A 57 22.27 15.75 5.71
N LYS A 58 21.92 15.96 6.98
CA LYS A 58 22.87 15.79 8.10
C LYS A 58 23.23 14.33 8.34
N ILE A 59 22.25 13.45 8.25
CA ILE A 59 22.44 12.00 8.42
C ILE A 59 23.26 11.46 7.25
N PHE A 60 22.87 11.79 6.02
CA PHE A 60 23.48 11.31 4.79
C PHE A 60 24.76 12.09 4.41
N GLY A 61 24.87 13.37 4.79
CA GLY A 61 26.04 14.23 4.50
C GLY A 61 27.28 13.95 5.34
N LYS A 62 27.15 13.21 6.46
CA LYS A 62 28.28 12.81 7.31
C LYS A 62 28.98 11.53 6.85
N LEU A 63 28.47 10.86 5.83
CA LEU A 63 29.10 9.67 5.27
C LEU A 63 30.08 10.06 4.17
N PRO A 64 31.29 9.45 4.09
CA PRO A 64 32.31 9.88 3.13
C PRO A 64 31.85 9.74 1.68
N GLU A 65 32.17 10.71 0.88
CA GLU A 65 32.02 11.03 -0.56
C GLU A 65 31.37 10.05 -1.57
N ARG A 66 30.75 8.96 -1.15
CA ARG A 66 29.93 8.11 -2.02
C ARG A 66 28.48 8.50 -1.85
N GLN A 67 27.97 9.22 -2.83
CA GLN A 67 26.58 9.74 -2.85
C GLN A 67 25.58 8.66 -3.23
N GLY A 68 24.37 8.74 -2.66
CA GLY A 68 23.21 7.97 -3.09
C GLY A 68 23.05 6.57 -2.51
N LEU A 69 22.27 5.73 -3.19
CA LEU A 69 21.93 4.36 -2.79
C LEU A 69 23.17 3.47 -2.55
N SER A 70 24.30 3.81 -3.16
CA SER A 70 25.57 3.11 -2.91
C SER A 70 25.97 3.04 -1.42
N ARG A 71 25.43 3.92 -0.58
CA ARG A 71 25.66 3.94 0.88
C ARG A 71 24.94 2.81 1.59
N PHE A 72 23.72 2.49 1.15
CA PHE A 72 22.89 1.43 1.74
C PHE A 72 23.39 0.05 1.34
N ILE A 73 23.98 -0.06 0.16
CA ILE A 73 24.56 -1.29 -0.38
C ILE A 73 25.66 -1.83 0.53
N PHE A 74 26.51 -0.97 1.12
CA PHE A 74 27.61 -1.42 1.98
C PHE A 74 27.12 -2.07 3.28
N ARG A 75 25.95 -1.67 3.78
CA ARG A 75 25.37 -2.25 4.99
C ARG A 75 24.87 -3.68 4.77
N ASN A 76 24.49 -4.02 3.54
CA ASN A 76 23.83 -5.28 3.16
C ASN A 76 24.52 -6.06 2.03
N ARG A 77 25.79 -5.78 1.71
CA ARG A 77 26.53 -6.38 0.58
C ARG A 77 26.46 -7.90 0.48
N GLN A 78 26.31 -8.59 1.59
CA GLN A 78 26.21 -10.07 1.61
C GLN A 78 24.85 -10.62 1.17
N LYS A 79 23.83 -9.74 0.98
CA LYS A 79 22.45 -10.15 0.62
C LYS A 79 22.15 -10.07 -0.87
N TRP A 80 22.99 -9.38 -1.67
CA TRP A 80 22.69 -9.11 -3.07
C TRP A 80 23.15 -10.27 -3.96
N LYS A 81 22.18 -10.88 -4.61
CA LYS A 81 22.41 -12.00 -5.55
C LYS A 81 22.94 -11.52 -6.90
N TYR A 82 22.72 -10.27 -7.25
CA TYR A 82 23.03 -9.69 -8.55
C TYR A 82 23.93 -8.46 -8.42
N THR A 83 24.67 -8.15 -9.49
CA THR A 83 25.44 -6.90 -9.61
C THR A 83 24.59 -5.89 -10.37
N TYR A 84 24.41 -4.71 -9.81
CA TYR A 84 23.61 -3.64 -10.39
C TYR A 84 24.46 -2.40 -10.68
N ASP A 85 24.09 -1.67 -11.74
CA ASP A 85 24.49 -0.27 -11.90
C ASP A 85 23.65 0.58 -10.94
N TRP A 86 24.24 0.85 -9.78
CA TRP A 86 23.52 1.53 -8.68
C TRP A 86 23.20 2.97 -9.00
N GLN A 87 23.99 3.64 -9.84
CA GLN A 87 23.72 5.01 -10.24
C GLN A 87 22.49 5.07 -11.16
N ALA A 88 22.43 4.16 -12.13
CA ALA A 88 21.27 4.05 -13.01
C ALA A 88 20.00 3.65 -12.25
N LEU A 89 20.14 2.73 -11.28
CA LEU A 89 19.03 2.23 -10.47
C LEU A 89 18.49 3.33 -9.53
N GLU A 90 19.37 4.10 -8.89
CA GLU A 90 18.99 5.23 -8.06
C GLU A 90 18.19 6.27 -8.87
N LYS A 91 18.70 6.66 -10.04
CA LYS A 91 18.01 7.59 -10.93
C LYS A 91 16.63 7.06 -11.33
N HIS A 92 16.54 5.75 -11.60
CA HIS A 92 15.28 5.09 -11.94
C HIS A 92 14.29 5.12 -10.77
N PHE A 93 14.71 4.77 -9.57
CA PHE A 93 13.86 4.78 -8.37
C PHE A 93 13.42 6.18 -7.99
N LEU A 94 14.31 7.17 -8.09
CA LEU A 94 13.93 8.58 -7.89
C LEU A 94 12.83 9.01 -8.87
N ALA A 95 12.90 8.60 -10.14
CA ALA A 95 11.86 8.92 -11.12
C ALA A 95 10.50 8.29 -10.75
N GLU A 96 10.47 7.10 -10.16
CA GLU A 96 9.22 6.47 -9.68
C GLU A 96 8.59 7.25 -8.53
N TRP A 97 9.39 7.92 -7.69
CA TRP A 97 8.90 8.76 -6.60
C TRP A 97 8.32 10.11 -7.06
N ALA A 98 8.41 10.43 -8.36
CA ALA A 98 7.70 11.58 -8.93
C ALA A 98 6.16 11.37 -8.94
N THR A 99 5.68 10.14 -9.02
CA THR A 99 4.25 9.84 -8.81
C THR A 99 4.01 9.74 -7.30
N PRO A 100 3.06 10.50 -6.73
CA PRO A 100 2.75 10.39 -5.31
C PRO A 100 2.23 9.00 -4.96
N GLU A 101 2.44 8.58 -3.72
CA GLU A 101 1.74 7.44 -3.14
C GLU A 101 0.36 7.87 -2.65
N LEU A 102 -0.58 6.94 -2.60
CA LEU A 102 -1.84 7.12 -1.93
C LEU A 102 -1.70 6.62 -0.50
N ASP A 103 -1.85 7.54 0.46
CA ASP A 103 -1.83 7.26 1.88
C ASP A 103 -3.27 7.02 2.37
N LEU A 104 -3.58 5.81 2.79
CA LEU A 104 -4.88 5.46 3.36
C LEU A 104 -4.95 5.72 4.87
N ASP A 105 -3.90 6.33 5.42
CA ASP A 105 -3.72 6.54 6.86
C ASP A 105 -4.06 5.25 7.64
N LYS A 106 -4.72 5.39 8.76
CA LYS A 106 -5.20 4.28 9.61
C LYS A 106 -6.51 3.66 9.12
N SER A 107 -7.13 4.27 8.13
CA SER A 107 -8.43 3.87 7.58
C SER A 107 -8.38 2.68 6.62
N TRP A 108 -7.19 2.13 6.36
CA TRP A 108 -7.02 1.01 5.44
C TRP A 108 -7.83 -0.24 5.83
N GLN A 109 -8.04 -0.48 7.13
CA GLN A 109 -8.86 -1.61 7.59
C GLN A 109 -10.33 -1.40 7.31
N GLU A 110 -10.83 -0.23 7.65
CA GLU A 110 -12.20 0.21 7.45
C GLU A 110 -12.56 0.22 5.98
N LEU A 111 -11.67 0.78 5.15
CA LEU A 111 -11.81 0.81 3.71
C LEU A 111 -11.84 -0.62 3.14
N THR A 112 -10.94 -1.50 3.57
CA THR A 112 -10.93 -2.90 3.13
C THR A 112 -12.23 -3.61 3.54
N PHE A 113 -12.75 -3.34 4.74
CA PHE A 113 -14.02 -3.89 5.17
C PHE A 113 -15.19 -3.39 4.33
N LEU A 114 -15.29 -2.10 4.10
CA LEU A 114 -16.38 -1.50 3.31
C LEU A 114 -16.30 -1.89 1.84
N LEU A 115 -15.10 -2.05 1.29
CA LEU A 115 -14.92 -2.49 -0.09
C LEU A 115 -15.23 -3.98 -0.28
N ALA A 116 -14.77 -4.84 0.62
CA ALA A 116 -14.73 -6.28 0.39
C ALA A 116 -15.29 -7.15 1.51
N GLY A 117 -15.71 -6.58 2.63
CA GLY A 117 -16.21 -7.32 3.79
C GLY A 117 -15.14 -8.03 4.61
N TYR A 118 -13.86 -7.67 4.43
CA TYR A 118 -12.73 -8.27 5.13
C TYR A 118 -12.28 -7.40 6.29
N ILE A 119 -11.83 -8.03 7.37
CA ILE A 119 -11.19 -7.38 8.50
C ILE A 119 -9.77 -7.91 8.69
N ALA A 120 -8.87 -7.05 9.17
CA ALA A 120 -7.51 -7.47 9.49
C ALA A 120 -7.51 -8.49 10.63
N ALA A 121 -6.72 -9.54 10.46
CA ALA A 121 -6.49 -10.56 11.49
C ALA A 121 -5.47 -10.04 12.51
N TYR A 122 -5.86 -9.10 13.37
CA TYR A 122 -4.98 -8.62 14.43
C TYR A 122 -5.04 -9.49 15.68
N TYR A 123 -3.94 -9.53 16.39
CA TYR A 123 -3.50 -10.11 17.67
C TYR A 123 -4.50 -10.88 18.57
N ASN A 124 -5.80 -10.67 18.45
CA ASN A 124 -6.82 -11.25 19.33
C ASN A 124 -7.72 -12.31 18.65
N MET A 125 -7.47 -12.64 17.39
CA MET A 125 -8.22 -13.72 16.76
C MET A 125 -7.59 -15.08 17.10
N PRO A 126 -8.40 -16.07 17.50
CA PRO A 126 -7.92 -17.44 17.67
C PRO A 126 -7.31 -17.89 16.35
N GLN A 127 -5.99 -18.15 16.36
CA GLN A 127 -5.20 -18.48 15.14
C GLN A 127 -5.81 -19.63 14.32
N GLY A 128 -6.60 -20.51 14.92
CA GLY A 128 -7.25 -21.63 14.23
C GLY A 128 -8.46 -21.28 13.35
N LYS A 129 -9.12 -20.14 13.59
CA LYS A 129 -10.35 -19.76 12.84
C LYS A 129 -10.07 -19.00 11.53
N ILE A 130 -8.92 -18.40 11.40
CA ILE A 130 -8.55 -17.59 10.22
C ILE A 130 -8.51 -18.44 8.93
N PRO A 131 -7.83 -19.60 8.90
CA PRO A 131 -7.79 -20.44 7.72
C PRO A 131 -9.16 -20.95 7.28
N GLU A 132 -10.03 -21.29 8.22
CA GLU A 132 -11.39 -21.78 7.94
C GLU A 132 -12.24 -20.72 7.25
N LEU A 133 -12.19 -19.47 7.74
CA LEU A 133 -12.93 -18.36 7.15
C LEU A 133 -12.47 -18.05 5.71
N ILE A 134 -11.16 -18.11 5.45
CA ILE A 134 -10.59 -17.89 4.12
C ILE A 134 -11.02 -19.02 3.18
N VAL A 135 -10.97 -20.27 3.62
CA VAL A 135 -11.40 -21.43 2.83
C VAL A 135 -12.90 -21.38 2.54
N GLU A 136 -13.73 -21.03 3.53
CA GLU A 136 -15.17 -20.90 3.37
C GLU A 136 -15.57 -19.95 2.25
N LYS A 137 -14.84 -18.85 2.08
CA LYS A 137 -15.08 -17.90 0.99
C LYS A 137 -14.34 -18.23 -0.31
N GLY A 138 -13.56 -19.32 -0.33
CA GLY A 138 -12.86 -19.78 -1.52
C GLY A 138 -11.61 -18.99 -1.90
N TYR A 139 -11.04 -18.22 -0.96
CA TYR A 139 -9.76 -17.52 -1.18
C TYR A 139 -8.60 -18.39 -0.71
N LYS A 140 -7.49 -18.36 -1.44
CA LYS A 140 -6.28 -19.03 -1.02
C LYS A 140 -5.62 -18.28 0.13
N LYS A 141 -5.20 -19.00 1.16
CA LYS A 141 -4.54 -18.46 2.35
C LYS A 141 -3.35 -17.54 2.02
N ASP A 142 -2.60 -17.90 0.99
CA ASP A 142 -1.37 -17.18 0.58
C ASP A 142 -1.64 -15.80 -0.01
N PHE A 143 -2.90 -15.49 -0.34
CA PHE A 143 -3.29 -14.20 -0.91
C PHE A 143 -3.87 -13.22 0.14
N LEU A 144 -4.11 -13.67 1.36
CA LEU A 144 -4.77 -12.88 2.40
C LEU A 144 -4.11 -13.07 3.76
N PRO A 145 -2.79 -12.81 3.90
CA PRO A 145 -2.08 -13.13 5.13
C PRO A 145 -2.54 -12.33 6.35
N PHE A 146 -3.18 -11.17 6.14
CA PHE A 146 -3.63 -10.28 7.22
C PHE A 146 -5.13 -10.18 7.39
N LEU A 147 -5.90 -10.71 6.44
CA LEU A 147 -7.33 -10.49 6.41
C LEU A 147 -8.09 -11.77 6.68
N VAL A 148 -9.12 -11.67 7.48
CA VAL A 148 -10.14 -12.68 7.65
C VAL A 148 -11.45 -12.19 7.07
N ILE A 149 -12.17 -13.09 6.42
CA ILE A 149 -13.52 -12.83 5.98
C ILE A 149 -14.40 -12.76 7.22
N LYS A 150 -15.02 -11.63 7.44
CA LYS A 150 -16.16 -11.59 8.32
C LYS A 150 -17.40 -11.88 7.48
N GLY A 151 -18.34 -12.66 7.99
CA GLY A 151 -19.57 -13.05 7.33
C GLY A 151 -20.39 -11.87 6.82
N SER A 152 -19.86 -11.13 5.86
CA SER A 152 -20.56 -10.11 5.11
C SER A 152 -21.29 -10.77 3.94
N GLN A 153 -22.30 -10.09 3.42
CA GLN A 153 -23.03 -10.53 2.23
C GLN A 153 -22.21 -10.37 0.93
N TRP A 154 -21.08 -9.65 1.00
CA TRP A 154 -20.23 -9.38 -0.16
C TRP A 154 -19.24 -10.53 -0.35
N ASP A 155 -18.94 -10.85 -1.60
CA ASP A 155 -18.02 -11.94 -1.93
C ASP A 155 -16.53 -11.54 -1.81
N GLY A 156 -16.26 -10.24 -1.70
CA GLY A 156 -14.94 -9.67 -1.54
C GLY A 156 -14.14 -9.48 -2.84
N LYS A 157 -14.54 -10.09 -3.95
CA LYS A 157 -13.82 -9.98 -5.25
C LYS A 157 -14.49 -8.96 -6.18
N PRO A 158 -13.71 -8.24 -7.01
CA PRO A 158 -12.23 -8.16 -6.98
C PRO A 158 -11.70 -7.21 -5.90
N LEU A 159 -12.59 -6.53 -5.18
CA LEU A 159 -12.28 -5.37 -4.31
C LEU A 159 -11.40 -5.70 -3.11
N VAL A 160 -11.32 -6.98 -2.68
CA VAL A 160 -10.36 -7.39 -1.66
C VAL A 160 -8.91 -7.10 -2.08
N ASN A 161 -8.64 -7.10 -3.37
CA ASN A 161 -7.31 -6.82 -3.91
C ASN A 161 -7.00 -5.31 -3.97
N ALA A 162 -7.99 -4.44 -3.76
CA ALA A 162 -7.77 -2.99 -3.81
C ALA A 162 -6.71 -2.54 -2.78
N PHE A 163 -6.64 -3.21 -1.63
CA PHE A 163 -5.56 -3.02 -0.67
C PHE A 163 -5.21 -4.31 0.09
N GLY A 164 -6.18 -5.09 0.48
CA GLY A 164 -6.03 -6.17 1.46
C GLY A 164 -5.34 -7.44 0.94
N ALA A 165 -5.24 -7.63 -0.37
CA ALA A 165 -4.65 -8.82 -0.98
C ALA A 165 -3.64 -8.44 -2.06
N GLY A 166 -3.22 -9.40 -2.86
CA GLY A 166 -2.19 -9.26 -3.88
C GLY A 166 -1.11 -10.32 -3.71
N LYS A 167 -0.17 -10.37 -4.63
CA LYS A 167 0.97 -11.28 -4.58
C LYS A 167 2.08 -10.67 -3.74
N GLU A 168 2.76 -11.49 -2.96
CA GLU A 168 3.90 -11.04 -2.15
C GLU A 168 5.17 -10.96 -3.00
N ILE A 169 5.95 -9.89 -2.77
CA ILE A 169 7.27 -9.72 -3.42
C ILE A 169 8.33 -10.59 -2.73
N GLY A 170 8.12 -10.99 -1.48
CA GLY A 170 9.14 -11.64 -0.65
C GLY A 170 10.00 -10.63 0.12
N TYR A 171 9.50 -9.41 0.29
CA TYR A 171 10.04 -8.37 1.16
C TYR A 171 8.96 -7.97 2.18
N GLU A 172 9.38 -7.75 3.44
CA GLU A 172 8.50 -7.36 4.53
C GLU A 172 8.90 -5.99 5.11
N THR A 173 7.91 -5.15 5.35
CA THR A 173 8.05 -3.98 6.21
C THR A 173 8.01 -4.41 7.68
N GLY A 174 8.13 -3.47 8.62
CA GLY A 174 7.92 -3.77 10.05
C GLY A 174 6.49 -4.25 10.39
N TYR A 175 5.54 -4.13 9.44
CA TYR A 175 4.12 -4.42 9.65
C TYR A 175 3.54 -5.45 8.68
N GLY A 176 4.40 -6.06 7.85
CA GLY A 176 4.00 -7.17 6.99
C GLY A 176 4.56 -7.12 5.57
N PRO A 177 4.20 -8.11 4.73
CA PRO A 177 4.75 -8.22 3.39
C PRO A 177 4.33 -7.08 2.48
N VAL A 178 5.26 -6.67 1.63
CA VAL A 178 4.96 -5.82 0.48
C VAL A 178 4.33 -6.68 -0.60
N ARG A 179 3.18 -6.26 -1.07
CA ARG A 179 2.41 -6.94 -2.10
C ARG A 179 2.34 -6.11 -3.36
N TYR A 180 1.95 -6.75 -4.45
CA TYR A 180 1.85 -6.08 -5.74
C TYR A 180 0.65 -6.57 -6.54
N LEU A 181 0.24 -5.72 -7.47
CA LEU A 181 -0.70 -6.00 -8.53
C LEU A 181 -0.05 -5.68 -9.87
N PHE A 182 -0.21 -6.57 -10.84
CA PHE A 182 0.26 -6.32 -12.19
C PHE A 182 -0.51 -5.19 -12.87
N ALA A 183 0.22 -4.39 -13.65
CA ALA A 183 -0.41 -3.43 -14.56
C ALA A 183 -1.35 -4.14 -15.54
N GLY A 184 -2.35 -3.42 -15.99
CA GLY A 184 -3.34 -3.96 -16.92
C GLY A 184 -4.43 -4.78 -16.22
N ASP A 185 -4.46 -6.08 -16.44
CA ASP A 185 -5.61 -6.92 -16.05
C ASP A 185 -5.97 -6.85 -14.57
N GLU A 186 -5.01 -6.97 -13.65
CA GLU A 186 -5.31 -7.00 -12.21
C GLU A 186 -5.76 -5.62 -11.70
N VAL A 187 -5.04 -4.56 -12.07
CA VAL A 187 -5.40 -3.18 -11.69
C VAL A 187 -6.69 -2.75 -12.37
N GLY A 188 -6.90 -3.13 -13.63
CA GLY A 188 -8.12 -2.86 -14.39
C GLY A 188 -9.35 -3.52 -13.77
N GLN A 189 -9.27 -4.80 -13.41
CA GLN A 189 -10.39 -5.52 -12.77
C GLN A 189 -10.80 -4.89 -11.44
N ILE A 190 -9.84 -4.38 -10.67
CA ILE A 190 -10.14 -3.68 -9.41
C ILE A 190 -10.84 -2.35 -9.71
N LEU A 191 -10.35 -1.60 -10.69
CA LEU A 191 -10.99 -0.35 -11.10
C LEU A 191 -12.43 -0.59 -11.55
N ASP A 192 -12.66 -1.60 -12.38
CA ASP A 192 -14.02 -1.98 -12.82
C ASP A 192 -14.92 -2.30 -11.63
N GLY A 193 -14.44 -3.06 -10.66
CA GLY A 193 -15.18 -3.37 -9.44
C GLY A 193 -15.44 -2.14 -8.55
N LEU A 194 -14.49 -1.19 -8.48
CA LEU A 194 -14.70 0.08 -7.79
C LEU A 194 -15.79 0.91 -8.46
N LEU A 195 -15.73 1.02 -9.79
CA LEU A 195 -16.74 1.76 -10.57
C LEU A 195 -18.12 1.11 -10.51
N GLU A 196 -18.18 -0.23 -10.50
CA GLU A 196 -19.44 -0.98 -10.34
C GLU A 196 -20.04 -0.77 -8.94
N LEU A 197 -19.21 -0.76 -7.89
CA LEU A 197 -19.67 -0.45 -6.53
C LEU A 197 -20.28 0.95 -6.46
N SER A 198 -19.70 1.92 -7.14
CA SER A 198 -20.03 3.34 -7.13
C SER A 198 -19.93 4.00 -5.75
N GLU A 199 -19.84 5.32 -5.72
CA GLU A 199 -19.86 6.09 -4.46
C GLU A 199 -21.14 5.88 -3.67
N GLU A 200 -22.28 5.86 -4.36
CA GLU A 200 -23.58 5.63 -3.72
C GLU A 200 -23.68 4.21 -3.13
N GLY A 201 -23.17 3.21 -3.83
CA GLY A 201 -23.08 1.85 -3.32
C GLY A 201 -22.17 1.75 -2.09
N PHE A 202 -21.06 2.47 -2.09
CA PHE A 202 -20.14 2.54 -0.95
C PHE A 202 -20.80 3.21 0.29
N LYS A 203 -21.50 4.34 0.08
CA LYS A 203 -22.31 5.00 1.12
C LYS A 203 -23.36 4.06 1.71
N ASN A 204 -24.08 3.35 0.83
CA ASN A 204 -25.09 2.39 1.25
C ASN A 204 -24.50 1.24 2.06
N ARG A 205 -23.31 0.74 1.73
CA ARG A 205 -22.60 -0.26 2.54
C ARG A 205 -22.27 0.29 3.93
N PHE A 206 -21.73 1.50 4.00
CA PHE A 206 -21.45 2.16 5.28
C PHE A 206 -22.70 2.25 6.15
N LEU A 207 -23.80 2.76 5.60
CA LEU A 207 -25.07 2.92 6.32
C LEU A 207 -25.65 1.57 6.77
N GLN A 208 -25.54 0.52 5.96
CA GLN A 208 -26.02 -0.82 6.33
C GLN A 208 -25.18 -1.43 7.46
N GLU A 209 -23.86 -1.25 7.41
CA GLU A 209 -22.96 -1.79 8.43
C GLU A 209 -23.04 -1.00 9.74
N SER A 210 -23.35 0.29 9.69
CA SER A 210 -23.56 1.13 10.89
C SER A 210 -24.71 0.66 11.77
N GLN A 211 -25.64 -0.12 11.22
CA GLN A 211 -26.75 -0.72 11.96
C GLN A 211 -26.37 -2.03 12.67
N LYS A 212 -25.17 -2.53 12.48
CA LYS A 212 -24.70 -3.82 13.01
C LYS A 212 -23.63 -3.61 14.09
N PRO A 213 -23.39 -4.63 14.94
CA PRO A 213 -22.25 -4.59 15.84
C PRO A 213 -20.95 -4.34 15.05
N ASN A 214 -20.19 -3.33 15.45
CA ASN A 214 -19.00 -2.91 14.76
C ASN A 214 -17.95 -4.04 14.67
N PRO A 215 -17.59 -4.52 13.47
CA PRO A 215 -16.58 -5.55 13.32
C PRO A 215 -15.14 -5.00 13.33
N VAL A 216 -14.99 -3.68 13.17
CA VAL A 216 -13.71 -2.96 13.09
C VAL A 216 -13.64 -2.03 14.29
N HIS A 217 -12.68 -2.24 15.17
CA HIS A 217 -12.64 -1.61 16.50
C HIS A 217 -12.60 -0.08 16.53
N TRP A 218 -12.26 0.55 15.40
CA TRP A 218 -11.96 1.98 15.35
C TRP A 218 -13.07 2.83 14.74
N LEU A 219 -14.11 2.21 14.14
CA LEU A 219 -15.19 2.97 13.55
C LEU A 219 -16.20 3.42 14.59
N ASN A 220 -16.34 4.72 14.79
CA ASN A 220 -17.48 5.29 15.47
C ASN A 220 -18.58 5.57 14.43
N TRP A 221 -19.40 4.59 14.14
CA TRP A 221 -20.48 4.66 13.15
C TRP A 221 -21.50 5.78 13.42
N ALA A 222 -21.53 6.37 14.60
CA ALA A 222 -22.41 7.47 14.95
C ALA A 222 -21.85 8.85 14.54
N ASP A 223 -20.63 8.89 14.02
CA ASP A 223 -19.98 10.10 13.59
C ASP A 223 -20.34 10.40 12.12
N GLU A 224 -21.10 11.46 11.90
CA GLU A 224 -21.52 11.87 10.55
C GLU A 224 -20.32 12.30 9.69
N GLU A 225 -19.31 12.90 10.29
CA GLU A 225 -18.08 13.29 9.60
C GLU A 225 -17.29 12.07 9.08
N LEU A 226 -17.46 10.92 9.73
CA LEU A 226 -16.79 9.69 9.33
C LEU A 226 -17.26 9.16 7.96
N LEU A 227 -18.54 9.31 7.64
CA LEU A 227 -19.05 8.90 6.33
C LEU A 227 -18.40 9.73 5.22
N GLU A 228 -18.35 11.05 5.38
CA GLU A 228 -17.72 11.93 4.38
C GLU A 228 -16.24 11.60 4.23
N TYR A 229 -15.52 11.43 5.33
CA TYR A 229 -14.13 11.04 5.35
C TYR A 229 -13.86 9.69 4.63
N MET A 230 -14.71 8.68 4.84
CA MET A 230 -14.58 7.39 4.15
C MET A 230 -14.90 7.49 2.66
N VAL A 231 -15.85 8.35 2.28
CA VAL A 231 -16.20 8.60 0.88
C VAL A 231 -15.07 9.34 0.17
N ASP A 232 -14.41 10.27 0.82
CA ASP A 232 -13.26 10.97 0.26
C ASP A 232 -12.13 9.97 -0.06
N TYR A 233 -11.80 9.06 0.85
CA TYR A 233 -10.83 7.98 0.57
C TYR A 233 -11.29 7.04 -0.53
N TYR A 234 -12.57 6.69 -0.58
CA TYR A 234 -13.09 5.89 -1.68
C TYR A 234 -12.84 6.56 -3.03
N ASN A 235 -13.13 7.85 -3.13
CA ASN A 235 -12.92 8.63 -4.35
C ASN A 235 -11.43 8.77 -4.69
N GLU A 236 -10.57 9.00 -3.70
CA GLU A 236 -9.12 9.01 -3.89
C GLU A 236 -8.60 7.65 -4.41
N ILE A 237 -9.08 6.53 -3.87
CA ILE A 237 -8.76 5.18 -4.36
C ILE A 237 -9.19 5.03 -5.81
N VAL A 238 -10.43 5.39 -6.15
CA VAL A 238 -10.95 5.30 -7.52
C VAL A 238 -10.07 6.11 -8.49
N ASP A 239 -9.74 7.34 -8.14
CA ASP A 239 -8.94 8.22 -9.01
C ASP A 239 -7.49 7.73 -9.12
N TYR A 240 -6.93 7.17 -8.05
CA TYR A 240 -5.61 6.58 -8.06
C TYR A 240 -5.53 5.35 -8.97
N TYR A 241 -6.55 4.48 -8.92
CA TYR A 241 -6.65 3.32 -9.81
C TYR A 241 -6.89 3.72 -11.26
N LYS A 242 -7.72 4.75 -11.54
CA LYS A 242 -7.87 5.33 -12.89
C LYS A 242 -6.53 5.82 -13.44
N SER A 243 -5.77 6.53 -12.60
CA SER A 243 -4.43 7.01 -12.96
C SER A 243 -3.48 5.85 -13.26
N ALA A 244 -3.49 4.80 -12.43
CA ALA A 244 -2.65 3.63 -12.62
C ALA A 244 -2.96 2.90 -13.94
N VAL A 245 -4.24 2.68 -14.25
CA VAL A 245 -4.68 2.07 -15.52
C VAL A 245 -4.27 2.93 -16.71
N SER A 246 -4.55 4.24 -16.65
CA SER A 246 -4.24 5.17 -17.75
C SER A 246 -2.74 5.25 -18.06
N ASN A 247 -1.91 5.12 -17.03
CA ASN A 247 -0.45 5.18 -17.13
C ASN A 247 0.22 3.79 -17.19
N GLN A 248 -0.56 2.71 -17.30
CA GLN A 248 -0.09 1.32 -17.35
C GLN A 248 0.87 0.99 -16.18
N LYS A 249 0.52 1.44 -14.97
CA LYS A 249 1.32 1.24 -13.75
C LYS A 249 0.90 -0.02 -13.01
N ALA A 250 1.88 -0.73 -12.48
CA ALA A 250 1.69 -1.71 -11.43
C ALA A 250 1.53 -1.00 -10.08
N LEU A 251 0.99 -1.70 -9.09
CA LEU A 251 0.81 -1.16 -7.75
C LEU A 251 1.59 -1.98 -6.73
N LEU A 252 2.23 -1.29 -5.78
CA LEU A 252 2.72 -1.84 -4.53
C LEU A 252 1.73 -1.51 -3.43
N LEU A 253 1.46 -2.48 -2.56
CA LEU A 253 0.55 -2.38 -1.44
C LEU A 253 1.32 -2.75 -0.17
N TYR A 254 1.40 -1.85 0.80
CA TYR A 254 2.21 -2.08 2.01
C TYR A 254 1.71 -1.30 3.22
N LEU A 255 2.14 -1.74 4.39
CA LEU A 255 1.88 -1.10 5.69
C LEU A 255 3.15 -0.49 6.25
N ILE A 256 3.05 0.69 6.84
CA ILE A 256 4.15 1.40 7.52
C ILE A 256 3.71 1.96 8.87
#